data_db8b270822cba9554bf030fbf3a4abfa
#
_entry.id   db8b270822cba9554bf030fbf3a4abfa
#
_cell.length_a   1.000
_cell.length_b   1.000
_cell.length_c   1.000
_cell.angle_alpha   90.00
_cell.angle_beta   90.00
_cell.angle_gamma   90.00
#
_symmetry.space_group_name_H-M   'P 1'
#
loop_
_entity.id
_entity.type
_entity.pdbx_description
1 polymer ?
#
loop_
_entity_poly.entity_id
_entity_poly.type
_entity_poly.pdbx_seq_one_letter_code
_entity_poly.pdbx_strand_id
1 'polypeptide(L)'
;MENQNQKLIEKTKRKYLGGIGIKLIFISLIIIALLIGLSCIKGQLSDREYTYKNAKAQISDSAGSNLYFTGPYIAVPYTKTIEEFVYRDGRQFKEKRIAEEGWHIIASDSVNIEAKLDSQARYLGIYSTPIYTGNASIYAVFNSKELIEKDGISYKKDEAVLYMQLLNSSVLNNPVFKINDNDYSSDLFTIDGKIGIGTKINYDSEKMILKTNIGLRGAEQFTYCISSKQTKMNVSCDWTSPGFTGFSYLPDKHDITDTGFTAQWNIPFGSDTRAQTIGFSFIEPVNLYQKLHRATKYGFLFIIVPFLVLFLFEIFAKITLHPVHYLLSGAACVLFFLLLLALSEHIPFDAGYLIGAITAGLTVSLYISSVTKRFGLGGIMTGMFAVLYAYLFVSLKSEDYALLFGAFFAFAVVAALMFLTRKIDWYNLKKKKVE
;
A
#
# COMPACT_ATOMS: atom_id res chain seq x y z
N MET A 1 -58.76 -0.83 -51.26
CA MET A 1 -57.75 -1.87 -50.89
C MET A 1 -56.39 -1.30 -50.47
N GLU A 2 -55.88 -0.27 -51.12
CA GLU A 2 -54.61 0.31 -50.89
C GLU A 2 -54.41 0.91 -49.45
N ASN A 3 -55.44 1.58 -48.92
CA ASN A 3 -55.46 2.18 -47.61
C ASN A 3 -55.52 1.19 -46.43
N GLN A 4 -56.07 -0.01 -46.65
CA GLN A 4 -56.04 -1.08 -45.65
C GLN A 4 -54.72 -1.80 -45.63
N ASN A 5 -54.03 -1.95 -46.75
CA ASN A 5 -52.72 -2.51 -46.85
C ASN A 5 -51.65 -1.59 -46.19
N GLN A 6 -51.76 -0.27 -46.41
CA GLN A 6 -50.87 0.70 -45.74
C GLN A 6 -51.04 0.70 -44.20
N LYS A 7 -52.27 0.65 -43.67
CA LYS A 7 -52.50 0.54 -42.20
C LYS A 7 -52.05 -0.79 -41.62
N LEU A 8 -52.17 -1.90 -42.36
CA LEU A 8 -51.60 -3.19 -41.92
C LEU A 8 -50.09 -3.17 -41.91
N ILE A 9 -49.44 -2.55 -42.89
CA ILE A 9 -47.97 -2.38 -42.97
C ILE A 9 -47.48 -1.49 -41.84
N GLU A 10 -48.17 -0.38 -41.52
CA GLU A 10 -47.81 0.50 -40.39
C GLU A 10 -48.04 -0.18 -39.05
N LYS A 11 -49.14 -0.91 -38.86
CA LYS A 11 -49.42 -1.67 -37.63
C LYS A 11 -48.40 -2.80 -37.40
N THR A 12 -47.97 -3.45 -38.49
CA THR A 12 -46.93 -4.48 -38.46
C THR A 12 -45.53 -3.85 -38.18
N LYS A 13 -45.21 -2.68 -38.79
CA LYS A 13 -44.00 -1.92 -38.49
C LYS A 13 -43.92 -1.49 -37.01
N ARG A 14 -45.01 -0.95 -36.44
CA ARG A 14 -45.08 -0.57 -35.02
C ARG A 14 -44.88 -1.77 -34.08
N LYS A 15 -45.47 -2.93 -34.42
CA LYS A 15 -45.31 -4.16 -33.61
C LYS A 15 -43.90 -4.73 -33.63
N TYR A 16 -43.14 -4.54 -34.74
CA TYR A 16 -41.76 -5.02 -34.88
C TYR A 16 -40.73 -4.06 -34.29
N LEU A 17 -40.90 -2.74 -34.42
CA LEU A 17 -40.07 -1.75 -33.69
C LEU A 17 -40.27 -1.92 -32.18
N GLY A 18 -41.47 -2.21 -31.70
CA GLY A 18 -41.74 -2.54 -30.32
C GLY A 18 -40.94 -3.75 -29.81
N GLY A 19 -40.78 -4.79 -30.63
CA GLY A 19 -40.09 -6.02 -30.25
C GLY A 19 -38.57 -5.84 -30.06
N ILE A 20 -37.86 -5.07 -30.90
CA ILE A 20 -36.44 -4.78 -30.78
C ILE A 20 -36.19 -3.78 -29.63
N GLY A 21 -37.05 -2.75 -29.54
CA GLY A 21 -36.96 -1.76 -28.45
C GLY A 21 -37.16 -2.40 -27.07
N ILE A 22 -38.17 -3.28 -26.94
CA ILE A 22 -38.42 -4.03 -25.70
C ILE A 22 -37.19 -4.90 -25.34
N LYS A 23 -36.59 -5.57 -26.33
CA LYS A 23 -35.40 -6.41 -26.12
C LYS A 23 -34.19 -5.59 -25.64
N LEU A 24 -33.95 -4.42 -26.25
CA LEU A 24 -32.88 -3.50 -25.83
C LEU A 24 -33.09 -3.01 -24.39
N ILE A 25 -34.36 -2.74 -24.02
CA ILE A 25 -34.70 -2.39 -22.63
C ILE A 25 -34.34 -3.54 -21.68
N PHE A 26 -34.71 -4.79 -22.01
CA PHE A 26 -34.34 -5.96 -21.20
C PHE A 26 -32.83 -6.16 -21.10
N ILE A 27 -32.09 -6.02 -22.21
CA ILE A 27 -30.63 -6.10 -22.22
C ILE A 27 -30.02 -5.00 -21.32
N SER A 28 -30.52 -3.77 -21.41
CA SER A 28 -30.08 -2.67 -20.56
C SER A 28 -30.35 -2.93 -19.08
N LEU A 29 -31.51 -3.48 -18.72
CA LEU A 29 -31.82 -3.89 -17.35
C LEU A 29 -30.88 -4.99 -16.85
N ILE A 30 -30.55 -5.97 -17.70
CA ILE A 30 -29.58 -7.03 -17.38
C ILE A 30 -28.21 -6.44 -17.17
N ILE A 31 -27.76 -5.50 -18.01
CA ILE A 31 -26.47 -4.81 -17.83
C ILE A 31 -26.43 -4.10 -16.46
N ILE A 32 -27.49 -3.37 -16.12
CA ILE A 32 -27.57 -2.68 -14.81
C ILE A 32 -27.51 -3.70 -13.67
N ALA A 33 -28.26 -4.79 -13.74
CA ALA A 33 -28.23 -5.84 -12.71
C ALA A 33 -26.83 -6.47 -12.56
N LEU A 34 -26.13 -6.71 -13.68
CA LEU A 34 -24.77 -7.24 -13.67
C LEU A 34 -23.73 -6.24 -13.12
N LEU A 35 -23.91 -4.94 -13.41
CA LEU A 35 -23.08 -3.89 -12.82
C LEU A 35 -23.28 -3.78 -11.31
N ILE A 36 -24.51 -3.98 -10.82
CA ILE A 36 -24.78 -4.10 -9.38
C ILE A 36 -24.07 -5.32 -8.82
N GLY A 37 -24.16 -6.49 -9.48
CA GLY A 37 -23.42 -7.69 -9.08
C GLY A 37 -21.91 -7.47 -9.03
N LEU A 38 -21.34 -6.77 -10.01
CA LEU A 38 -19.93 -6.39 -10.01
C LEU A 38 -19.59 -5.45 -8.84
N SER A 39 -20.51 -4.54 -8.49
CA SER A 39 -20.34 -3.65 -7.33
C SER A 39 -20.36 -4.43 -6.01
N CYS A 40 -21.18 -5.46 -5.88
CA CYS A 40 -21.16 -6.36 -4.71
C CYS A 40 -19.81 -7.08 -4.59
N ILE A 41 -19.22 -7.54 -5.70
CA ILE A 41 -17.87 -8.16 -5.67
C ILE A 41 -16.81 -7.15 -5.25
N LYS A 42 -16.91 -5.88 -5.69
CA LYS A 42 -16.01 -4.82 -5.18
C LYS A 42 -16.15 -4.59 -3.68
N GLY A 43 -17.36 -4.67 -3.14
CA GLY A 43 -17.58 -4.63 -1.69
C GLY A 43 -16.86 -5.79 -0.98
N GLN A 44 -17.04 -7.03 -1.45
CA GLN A 44 -16.34 -8.20 -0.91
C GLN A 44 -14.82 -8.08 -0.97
N LEU A 45 -14.29 -7.53 -2.08
CA LEU A 45 -12.86 -7.28 -2.23
C LEU A 45 -12.35 -6.27 -1.18
N SER A 46 -13.11 -5.20 -0.94
CA SER A 46 -12.76 -4.20 0.09
C SER A 46 -12.80 -4.79 1.50
N ASP A 47 -13.77 -5.66 1.81
CA ASP A 47 -13.86 -6.35 3.10
C ASP A 47 -12.65 -7.29 3.32
N ARG A 48 -12.23 -8.00 2.26
CA ARG A 48 -11.04 -8.86 2.31
C ARG A 48 -9.76 -8.05 2.48
N GLU A 49 -9.62 -6.94 1.76
CA GLU A 49 -8.48 -6.03 1.93
C GLU A 49 -8.42 -5.45 3.36
N TYR A 50 -9.58 -5.09 3.93
CA TYR A 50 -9.64 -4.63 5.32
C TYR A 50 -9.19 -5.72 6.31
N THR A 51 -9.64 -6.95 6.12
CA THR A 51 -9.21 -8.10 6.93
C THR A 51 -7.70 -8.34 6.81
N TYR A 52 -7.15 -8.25 5.59
CA TYR A 52 -5.70 -8.33 5.35
C TYR A 52 -4.93 -7.24 6.10
N LYS A 53 -5.38 -5.98 6.00
CA LYS A 53 -4.74 -4.85 6.69
C LYS A 53 -4.77 -5.01 8.21
N ASN A 54 -5.89 -5.50 8.76
CA ASN A 54 -6.00 -5.77 10.20
C ASN A 54 -5.07 -6.91 10.65
N ALA A 55 -5.01 -8.00 9.89
CA ALA A 55 -4.11 -9.11 10.18
C ALA A 55 -2.64 -8.65 10.12
N LYS A 56 -2.29 -7.85 9.10
CA LYS A 56 -0.96 -7.25 8.97
C LYS A 56 -0.62 -6.36 10.17
N ALA A 57 -1.53 -5.48 10.59
CA ALA A 57 -1.35 -4.65 11.78
C ALA A 57 -1.13 -5.47 13.05
N GLN A 58 -1.92 -6.54 13.26
CA GLN A 58 -1.75 -7.43 14.42
C GLN A 58 -0.39 -8.14 14.43
N ILE A 59 0.10 -8.60 13.27
CA ILE A 59 1.44 -9.19 13.16
C ILE A 59 2.49 -8.14 13.49
N SER A 60 2.39 -6.94 12.89
CA SER A 60 3.32 -5.83 13.11
C SER A 60 3.38 -5.43 14.57
N ASP A 61 2.23 -5.26 15.23
CA ASP A 61 2.15 -4.91 16.64
C ASP A 61 2.79 -5.98 17.56
N SER A 62 2.59 -7.25 17.23
CA SER A 62 3.22 -8.36 17.97
C SER A 62 4.73 -8.44 17.78
N ALA A 63 5.25 -7.91 16.68
CA ALA A 63 6.68 -7.89 16.37
C ALA A 63 7.39 -6.60 16.82
N GLY A 64 6.65 -5.62 17.38
CA GLY A 64 7.19 -4.33 17.81
C GLY A 64 6.87 -3.19 16.84
N SER A 65 5.98 -3.38 15.87
CA SER A 65 5.55 -2.37 14.89
C SER A 65 6.72 -1.72 14.11
N ASN A 66 6.51 -0.52 13.64
CA ASN A 66 7.54 0.26 12.95
C ASN A 66 8.60 0.74 13.94
N LEU A 67 9.82 0.25 13.82
CA LEU A 67 10.93 0.73 14.64
C LEU A 67 11.22 2.19 14.33
N TYR A 68 11.15 3.00 15.35
CA TYR A 68 11.53 4.40 15.32
C TYR A 68 12.48 4.69 16.46
N PHE A 69 13.73 5.02 16.17
CA PHE A 69 14.71 5.31 17.20
C PHE A 69 15.44 6.62 16.94
N THR A 70 15.89 7.25 18.03
CA THR A 70 16.61 8.51 17.99
C THR A 70 17.60 8.59 19.14
N GLY A 71 18.60 9.42 19.03
CA GLY A 71 19.73 9.53 19.95
C GLY A 71 21.00 8.89 19.36
N PRO A 72 22.04 8.67 20.17
CA PRO A 72 22.06 8.92 21.63
C PRO A 72 22.12 10.41 22.00
N TYR A 73 21.56 10.71 23.18
CA TYR A 73 21.56 12.04 23.80
C TYR A 73 22.13 11.96 25.24
N ILE A 74 22.68 13.07 25.73
CA ILE A 74 22.90 13.26 27.15
C ILE A 74 21.82 14.22 27.65
N ALA A 75 21.05 13.79 28.64
CA ALA A 75 20.05 14.61 29.32
C ALA A 75 20.58 14.99 30.70
N VAL A 76 20.71 16.27 30.94
CA VAL A 76 21.17 16.81 32.24
C VAL A 76 19.98 17.50 32.89
N PRO A 77 19.56 17.07 34.11
CA PRO A 77 18.49 17.74 34.82
C PRO A 77 18.92 19.17 35.20
N TYR A 78 18.00 20.13 35.10
CA TYR A 78 18.24 21.47 35.55
C TYR A 78 17.10 21.98 36.43
N THR A 79 17.43 22.92 37.30
CA THR A 79 16.47 23.65 38.14
C THR A 79 16.68 25.14 37.87
N LYS A 80 15.61 25.83 37.53
CA LYS A 80 15.63 27.29 37.37
C LYS A 80 14.98 27.94 38.56
N THR A 81 15.72 28.80 39.23
CA THR A 81 15.25 29.55 40.40
C THR A 81 15.04 31.01 40.03
N ILE A 82 13.96 31.58 40.52
CA ILE A 82 13.69 33.01 40.42
C ILE A 82 13.73 33.64 41.86
N GLU A 83 14.16 34.89 41.96
CA GLU A 83 14.05 35.65 43.18
C GLU A 83 12.69 36.31 43.22
N GLU A 84 11.90 36.00 44.24
CA GLU A 84 10.57 36.58 44.45
C GLU A 84 10.60 37.41 45.74
N PHE A 85 9.96 38.59 45.74
CA PHE A 85 9.88 39.39 46.92
C PHE A 85 8.65 38.97 47.75
N VAL A 86 8.90 38.42 48.91
CA VAL A 86 7.83 38.01 49.85
C VAL A 86 7.76 39.01 51.01
N TYR A 87 6.56 39.49 51.34
CA TYR A 87 6.35 40.36 52.47
C TYR A 87 5.92 39.54 53.68
N ARG A 88 6.74 39.61 54.76
CA ARG A 88 6.42 39.05 56.07
C ARG A 88 6.63 40.13 57.14
N ASP A 89 5.62 40.34 57.99
CA ASP A 89 5.64 41.34 59.07
C ASP A 89 6.01 42.77 58.62
N GLY A 90 5.48 43.17 57.43
CA GLY A 90 5.72 44.51 56.87
C GLY A 90 7.16 44.72 56.33
N ARG A 91 7.99 43.69 56.28
CA ARG A 91 9.33 43.73 55.70
C ARG A 91 9.40 42.93 54.44
N GLN A 92 10.12 43.41 53.45
CA GLN A 92 10.35 42.74 52.16
C GLN A 92 11.59 41.81 52.29
N PHE A 93 11.38 40.53 51.93
CA PHE A 93 12.44 39.54 51.89
C PHE A 93 12.58 39.03 50.47
N LYS A 94 13.81 38.76 50.01
CA LYS A 94 14.09 38.03 48.78
C LYS A 94 14.09 36.54 49.09
N GLU A 95 13.16 35.80 48.56
CA GLU A 95 13.16 34.34 48.65
C GLU A 95 13.43 33.73 47.25
N LYS A 96 14.29 32.73 47.21
CA LYS A 96 14.53 31.93 45.99
C LYS A 96 13.42 30.88 45.87
N ARG A 97 12.68 30.92 44.78
CA ARG A 97 11.66 29.92 44.47
C ARG A 97 12.04 29.16 43.22
N ILE A 98 11.84 27.83 43.21
CA ILE A 98 11.95 27.01 42.00
C ILE A 98 10.83 27.44 41.06
N ALA A 99 11.21 27.94 39.87
CA ALA A 99 10.26 28.35 38.84
C ALA A 99 10.02 27.26 37.81
N GLU A 100 11.04 26.46 37.53
CA GLU A 100 11.00 25.45 36.47
C GLU A 100 12.01 24.34 36.76
N GLU A 101 11.65 23.11 36.49
CA GLU A 101 12.52 21.96 36.44
C GLU A 101 12.37 21.27 35.07
N GLY A 102 13.46 20.80 34.52
CA GLY A 102 13.45 20.17 33.20
C GLY A 102 14.76 19.47 32.86
N TRP A 103 14.88 19.10 31.62
CA TRP A 103 16.05 18.41 31.07
C TRP A 103 16.76 19.25 30.01
N HIS A 104 18.04 19.44 30.15
CA HIS A 104 18.87 20.02 29.11
C HIS A 104 19.43 18.88 28.23
N ILE A 105 19.01 18.84 26.95
CA ILE A 105 19.38 17.77 26.04
C ILE A 105 20.59 18.16 25.22
N ILE A 106 21.65 17.35 25.33
CA ILE A 106 22.88 17.50 24.57
C ILE A 106 22.93 16.43 23.50
N ALA A 107 22.85 16.84 22.22
CA ALA A 107 22.99 15.97 21.09
C ALA A 107 24.46 15.56 20.87
N SER A 108 24.68 14.35 20.34
CA SER A 108 26.01 13.90 19.91
C SER A 108 26.55 14.75 18.75
N ASP A 109 27.85 14.95 18.70
CA ASP A 109 28.48 15.65 17.57
C ASP A 109 28.55 14.76 16.33
N SER A 110 28.78 13.46 16.54
CA SER A 110 28.73 12.48 15.45
C SER A 110 28.14 11.15 15.94
N VAL A 111 27.41 10.50 15.06
CA VAL A 111 26.91 9.13 15.25
C VAL A 111 27.21 8.29 14.02
N ASN A 112 27.70 7.07 14.24
CA ASN A 112 27.82 6.03 13.24
C ASN A 112 26.97 4.84 13.66
N ILE A 113 26.07 4.39 12.78
CA ILE A 113 25.13 3.30 13.00
C ILE A 113 25.40 2.22 11.95
N GLU A 114 25.68 1.01 12.39
CA GLU A 114 25.80 -0.16 11.53
C GLU A 114 24.73 -1.18 11.90
N ALA A 115 23.71 -1.34 11.06
CA ALA A 115 22.61 -2.26 11.27
C ALA A 115 22.70 -3.46 10.32
N LYS A 116 22.63 -4.65 10.89
CA LYS A 116 22.51 -5.92 10.15
C LYS A 116 21.19 -6.57 10.54
N LEU A 117 20.32 -6.74 9.57
CA LEU A 117 18.94 -7.17 9.75
C LEU A 117 18.65 -8.39 8.90
N ASP A 118 17.94 -9.35 9.49
CA ASP A 118 17.46 -10.56 8.84
C ASP A 118 15.93 -10.50 8.78
N SER A 119 15.36 -10.65 7.59
CA SER A 119 13.93 -10.60 7.39
C SER A 119 13.30 -11.99 7.54
N GLN A 120 12.07 -12.04 8.05
CA GLN A 120 11.27 -13.26 8.19
C GLN A 120 9.83 -12.96 7.85
N ALA A 121 9.17 -13.86 7.11
CA ALA A 121 7.72 -13.80 6.93
C ALA A 121 7.01 -14.32 8.19
N ARG A 122 6.12 -13.53 8.77
CA ARG A 122 5.26 -13.94 9.87
C ARG A 122 3.83 -14.09 9.36
N TYR A 123 3.14 -15.14 9.78
CA TYR A 123 1.82 -15.50 9.28
C TYR A 123 0.74 -15.36 10.35
N LEU A 124 -0.44 -14.90 9.94
CA LEU A 124 -1.70 -14.96 10.69
C LEU A 124 -2.80 -15.47 9.74
N GLY A 125 -3.14 -16.74 9.85
CA GLY A 125 -3.98 -17.43 8.88
C GLY A 125 -3.30 -17.50 7.51
N ILE A 126 -3.97 -16.98 6.48
CA ILE A 126 -3.45 -16.93 5.09
C ILE A 126 -2.62 -15.65 4.83
N TYR A 127 -2.59 -14.71 5.77
CA TYR A 127 -1.92 -13.43 5.61
C TYR A 127 -0.53 -13.45 6.21
N SER A 128 0.42 -12.79 5.54
CA SER A 128 1.78 -12.64 6.01
C SER A 128 2.24 -11.19 5.94
N THR A 129 3.22 -10.86 6.78
CA THR A 129 3.95 -9.60 6.68
C THR A 129 5.42 -9.83 7.02
N PRO A 130 6.36 -9.10 6.39
CA PRO A 130 7.74 -9.17 6.77
C PRO A 130 7.95 -8.54 8.14
N ILE A 131 8.66 -9.26 8.99
CA ILE A 131 9.27 -8.75 10.21
C ILE A 131 10.77 -8.89 10.08
N TYR A 132 11.52 -8.15 10.85
CA TYR A 132 12.96 -8.29 10.90
C TYR A 132 13.46 -8.40 12.33
N THR A 133 14.58 -9.08 12.47
CA THR A 133 15.40 -9.13 13.68
C THR A 133 16.84 -8.82 13.30
N GLY A 134 17.62 -8.30 14.22
CA GLY A 134 19.03 -8.03 13.94
C GLY A 134 19.68 -7.17 15.00
N ASN A 135 20.86 -6.68 14.69
CA ASN A 135 21.67 -5.89 15.61
C ASN A 135 22.02 -4.55 14.98
N ALA A 136 21.95 -3.51 15.78
CA ALA A 136 22.49 -2.19 15.46
C ALA A 136 23.65 -1.84 16.39
N SER A 137 24.84 -1.72 15.82
CA SER A 137 26.03 -1.23 16.50
C SER A 137 26.07 0.30 16.35
N ILE A 138 26.14 1.00 17.46
CA ILE A 138 26.09 2.46 17.52
C ILE A 138 27.36 2.97 18.14
N TYR A 139 28.03 3.85 17.43
CA TYR A 139 29.19 4.59 17.88
C TYR A 139 28.88 6.09 17.86
N ALA A 140 28.98 6.76 19.00
CA ALA A 140 28.72 8.19 19.09
C ALA A 140 29.79 8.94 19.83
N VAL A 141 30.02 10.18 19.42
CA VAL A 141 31.00 11.08 20.04
C VAL A 141 30.29 12.34 20.52
N PHE A 142 30.49 12.67 21.75
CA PHE A 142 30.11 13.92 22.38
C PHE A 142 31.40 14.70 22.68
N ASN A 143 31.57 15.83 22.02
CA ASN A 143 32.69 16.71 22.36
C ASN A 143 32.36 17.51 23.63
N SER A 144 33.40 17.93 24.31
CA SER A 144 33.29 18.74 25.51
C SER A 144 32.37 19.96 25.30
N LYS A 145 31.36 20.10 26.17
CA LYS A 145 30.49 21.27 26.23
C LYS A 145 30.32 21.70 27.67
N GLU A 146 30.80 22.89 27.97
CA GLU A 146 30.58 23.47 29.27
C GLU A 146 29.14 23.91 29.46
N LEU A 147 28.49 23.46 30.54
CA LEU A 147 27.19 23.92 30.95
C LEU A 147 27.37 25.15 31.81
N ILE A 148 27.06 26.33 31.25
CA ILE A 148 27.24 27.60 31.93
C ILE A 148 25.98 27.88 32.75
N GLU A 149 26.14 27.99 34.07
CA GLU A 149 25.08 28.40 34.99
C GLU A 149 24.82 29.90 34.81
N LYS A 150 23.68 30.25 34.24
CA LYS A 150 23.23 31.63 34.02
C LYS A 150 21.74 31.75 34.38
N ASP A 151 21.33 32.96 34.74
CA ASP A 151 19.90 33.32 34.93
C ASP A 151 19.15 32.44 35.94
N GLY A 152 19.88 32.01 37.01
CA GLY A 152 19.28 31.17 38.05
C GLY A 152 19.13 29.68 37.67
N ILE A 153 19.74 29.24 36.58
CA ILE A 153 19.76 27.83 36.14
C ILE A 153 20.92 27.13 36.82
N SER A 154 20.64 26.04 37.51
CA SER A 154 21.63 25.11 38.11
C SER A 154 21.45 23.72 37.51
N TYR A 155 22.54 23.06 37.11
CA TYR A 155 22.55 21.74 36.48
C TYR A 155 22.98 20.66 37.46
N LYS A 156 22.21 19.56 37.56
CA LYS A 156 22.55 18.38 38.34
C LYS A 156 23.35 17.41 37.47
N LYS A 157 24.66 17.67 37.37
CA LYS A 157 25.58 16.93 36.47
C LYS A 157 25.79 15.47 36.88
N ASP A 158 25.65 15.15 38.17
CA ASP A 158 25.73 13.82 38.76
C ASP A 158 24.49 12.95 38.51
N GLU A 159 23.36 13.58 38.14
CA GLU A 159 22.11 12.91 37.77
C GLU A 159 21.91 12.84 36.24
N ALA A 160 22.93 13.16 35.45
CA ALA A 160 22.82 13.12 34.00
C ALA A 160 22.56 11.69 33.49
N VAL A 161 21.83 11.58 32.38
CA VAL A 161 21.49 10.31 31.76
C VAL A 161 21.93 10.32 30.29
N LEU A 162 22.74 9.35 29.90
CA LEU A 162 22.98 9.04 28.51
C LEU A 162 21.86 8.10 28.06
N TYR A 163 21.03 8.49 27.07
CA TYR A 163 19.87 7.72 26.67
C TYR A 163 19.60 7.74 25.17
N MET A 164 18.86 6.72 24.74
CA MET A 164 18.33 6.60 23.38
C MET A 164 16.84 6.32 23.47
N GLN A 165 16.05 7.03 22.65
CA GLN A 165 14.63 6.79 22.57
C GLN A 165 14.34 5.74 21.51
N LEU A 166 13.63 4.68 21.90
CA LEU A 166 13.15 3.61 21.02
C LEU A 166 11.64 3.58 21.13
N LEU A 167 10.96 3.93 20.02
CA LEU A 167 9.52 3.91 19.92
C LEU A 167 9.10 2.70 19.11
N ASN A 168 8.03 2.04 19.55
CA ASN A 168 7.37 0.95 18.83
C ASN A 168 8.30 -0.22 18.46
N SER A 169 9.32 -0.51 19.28
CA SER A 169 10.25 -1.60 19.02
C SER A 169 10.34 -2.58 20.19
N SER A 170 10.61 -3.82 19.87
CA SER A 170 11.07 -4.79 20.85
C SER A 170 12.58 -4.84 20.85
N VAL A 171 13.19 -4.48 21.95
CA VAL A 171 14.61 -4.71 22.19
C VAL A 171 14.79 -6.17 22.60
N LEU A 172 15.70 -6.88 21.93
CA LEU A 172 15.89 -8.33 22.12
C LEU A 172 16.89 -8.67 23.23
N ASN A 173 17.71 -7.69 23.63
CA ASN A 173 18.72 -7.85 24.67
C ASN A 173 18.75 -6.59 25.56
N ASN A 174 19.34 -6.71 26.75
CA ASN A 174 19.68 -5.56 27.55
C ASN A 174 20.99 -4.99 27.03
N PRO A 175 20.99 -3.86 26.31
CA PRO A 175 22.22 -3.32 25.72
C PRO A 175 23.17 -2.83 26.84
N VAL A 176 24.45 -3.07 26.64
CA VAL A 176 25.50 -2.51 27.47
C VAL A 176 26.01 -1.24 26.82
N PHE A 177 26.06 -0.15 27.58
CA PHE A 177 26.63 1.13 27.14
C PHE A 177 28.09 1.16 27.53
N LYS A 178 28.97 1.09 26.54
CA LYS A 178 30.40 1.24 26.76
C LYS A 178 30.80 2.70 26.56
N ILE A 179 31.14 3.38 27.68
CA ILE A 179 31.44 4.81 27.69
C ILE A 179 32.91 4.97 28.09
N ASN A 180 33.71 5.54 27.19
CA ASN A 180 35.16 5.69 27.41
C ASN A 180 35.81 4.38 27.91
N ASP A 181 35.42 3.24 27.26
CA ASP A 181 35.85 1.88 27.55
C ASP A 181 35.36 1.27 28.89
N ASN A 182 34.55 1.95 29.69
CA ASN A 182 33.85 1.41 30.85
C ASN A 182 32.45 0.93 30.51
N ASP A 183 32.06 -0.22 31.04
CA ASP A 183 30.77 -0.83 30.80
C ASP A 183 29.72 -0.35 31.81
N TYR A 184 28.55 0.06 31.31
CA TYR A 184 27.41 0.50 32.11
C TYR A 184 26.17 -0.32 31.72
N SER A 185 25.42 -0.76 32.72
CA SER A 185 24.15 -1.43 32.51
C SER A 185 23.08 -0.44 31.99
N SER A 186 22.18 -0.92 31.17
CA SER A 186 21.04 -0.13 30.68
C SER A 186 19.83 -0.27 31.58
N ASP A 187 19.12 0.84 31.77
CA ASP A 187 17.80 0.92 32.41
C ASP A 187 16.82 1.70 31.57
N LEU A 188 15.54 1.66 31.92
CA LEU A 188 14.50 2.48 31.31
C LEU A 188 14.43 3.85 31.98
N PHE A 189 14.44 4.89 31.17
CA PHE A 189 14.29 6.28 31.62
C PHE A 189 13.14 6.96 30.92
N THR A 190 12.46 7.85 31.64
CA THR A 190 11.45 8.75 31.08
C THR A 190 11.98 10.17 31.15
N ILE A 191 12.24 10.78 29.98
CA ILE A 191 12.78 12.12 29.85
C ILE A 191 11.80 12.94 29.01
N ASP A 192 11.29 14.03 29.54
CA ASP A 192 10.21 14.86 28.92
C ASP A 192 9.01 14.03 28.44
N GLY A 193 8.59 13.04 29.27
CA GLY A 193 7.46 12.15 28.95
C GLY A 193 7.77 11.09 27.89
N LYS A 194 9.00 10.98 27.43
CA LYS A 194 9.44 10.01 26.41
C LYS A 194 10.24 8.89 27.07
N ILE A 195 9.83 7.65 26.80
CA ILE A 195 10.51 6.46 27.31
C ILE A 195 11.70 6.13 26.41
N GLY A 196 12.83 5.79 27.00
CA GLY A 196 14.03 5.36 26.30
C GLY A 196 14.89 4.43 27.16
N ILE A 197 15.92 3.87 26.55
CA ILE A 197 16.94 3.04 27.20
C ILE A 197 18.16 3.92 27.44
N GLY A 198 18.70 3.88 28.63
CA GLY A 198 19.84 4.72 28.99
C GLY A 198 20.64 4.21 30.18
N THR A 199 21.59 5.02 30.63
CA THR A 199 22.35 4.79 31.84
C THR A 199 22.66 6.13 32.54
N LYS A 200 22.72 6.12 33.86
CA LYS A 200 23.18 7.29 34.62
C LYS A 200 24.66 7.50 34.41
N ILE A 201 25.04 8.74 34.26
CA ILE A 201 26.44 9.17 34.09
C ILE A 201 26.72 10.40 34.95
N ASN A 202 27.96 10.62 35.30
CA ASN A 202 28.39 11.90 35.79
C ASN A 202 28.89 12.76 34.62
N TYR A 203 28.25 13.88 34.34
CA TYR A 203 28.60 14.77 33.25
C TYR A 203 29.70 15.77 33.71
N ASP A 204 30.91 15.49 33.31
CA ASP A 204 32.09 16.30 33.68
C ASP A 204 32.53 17.28 32.59
N SER A 205 31.78 17.39 31.50
CA SER A 205 32.11 18.23 30.35
C SER A 205 33.31 17.76 29.53
N GLU A 206 33.82 16.58 29.77
CA GLU A 206 34.88 15.97 28.97
C GLU A 206 34.34 15.32 27.69
N LYS A 207 35.26 14.98 26.78
CA LYS A 207 34.92 14.22 25.58
C LYS A 207 34.44 12.82 25.95
N MET A 208 33.25 12.43 25.49
CA MET A 208 32.67 11.13 25.76
C MET A 208 32.51 10.35 24.46
N ILE A 209 32.88 9.08 24.46
CA ILE A 209 32.71 8.15 23.35
C ILE A 209 31.81 7.02 23.84
N LEU A 210 30.67 6.86 23.15
CA LEU A 210 29.72 5.77 23.36
C LEU A 210 29.91 4.69 22.31
N LYS A 211 29.94 3.43 22.75
CA LYS A 211 29.80 2.23 21.92
C LYS A 211 28.70 1.36 22.52
N THR A 212 27.72 0.96 21.72
CA THR A 212 26.69 0.03 22.17
C THR A 212 26.20 -0.86 21.02
N ASN A 213 25.69 -2.04 21.36
CA ASN A 213 25.09 -2.95 20.40
C ASN A 213 23.69 -3.32 20.90
N ILE A 214 22.68 -3.02 20.09
CA ILE A 214 21.27 -3.20 20.43
C ILE A 214 20.67 -4.25 19.51
N GLY A 215 20.18 -5.34 20.09
CA GLY A 215 19.35 -6.32 19.40
C GLY A 215 17.94 -5.74 19.18
N LEU A 216 17.52 -5.68 17.95
CA LEU A 216 16.28 -5.04 17.53
C LEU A 216 15.35 -6.03 16.85
N ARG A 217 14.03 -5.83 17.05
CA ARG A 217 12.96 -6.47 16.29
C ARG A 217 11.97 -5.40 15.87
N GLY A 218 11.48 -5.49 14.65
CA GLY A 218 10.45 -4.60 14.16
C GLY A 218 9.73 -5.20 12.95
N ALA A 219 8.79 -4.46 12.42
CA ALA A 219 8.04 -4.80 11.21
C ALA A 219 7.94 -3.58 10.31
N GLU A 220 7.72 -3.80 9.01
CA GLU A 220 7.39 -2.80 8.00
C GLU A 220 8.41 -1.68 7.76
N GLN A 221 8.99 -1.09 8.81
CA GLN A 221 9.92 0.04 8.68
C GLN A 221 11.05 -0.02 9.69
N PHE A 222 12.24 0.41 9.27
CA PHE A 222 13.37 0.71 10.11
C PHE A 222 13.73 2.19 9.93
N THR A 223 13.53 2.99 10.98
CA THR A 223 13.65 4.45 10.90
C THR A 223 14.55 5.00 12.00
N TYR A 224 15.55 5.76 11.61
CA TYR A 224 16.35 6.58 12.50
C TYR A 224 15.98 8.05 12.34
N CYS A 225 15.65 8.70 13.45
CA CYS A 225 15.46 10.15 13.52
C CYS A 225 16.80 10.81 13.82
N ILE A 226 17.27 11.65 12.90
CA ILE A 226 18.57 12.31 12.99
C ILE A 226 18.60 13.20 14.22
N SER A 227 19.59 12.95 15.09
CA SER A 227 19.72 13.60 16.39
C SER A 227 21.12 14.14 16.65
N SER A 228 22.05 13.92 15.72
CA SER A 228 23.46 14.32 15.85
C SER A 228 23.80 15.38 14.80
N LYS A 229 24.91 16.12 15.02
CA LYS A 229 25.38 17.08 14.02
C LYS A 229 25.87 16.38 12.76
N GLN A 230 26.48 15.21 12.88
CA GLN A 230 26.90 14.39 11.76
C GLN A 230 26.38 12.97 11.95
N THR A 231 25.67 12.44 10.96
CA THR A 231 25.12 11.09 10.99
C THR A 231 25.68 10.26 9.85
N LYS A 232 26.22 9.09 10.17
CA LYS A 232 26.51 8.02 9.20
C LYS A 232 25.67 6.81 9.57
N MET A 233 25.00 6.21 8.60
CA MET A 233 24.25 4.99 8.79
C MET A 233 24.51 4.02 7.64
N ASN A 234 24.87 2.79 7.97
CA ASN A 234 25.02 1.68 7.06
C ASN A 234 24.01 0.60 7.47
N VAL A 235 23.19 0.16 6.53
CA VAL A 235 22.21 -0.90 6.76
C VAL A 235 22.44 -2.01 5.75
N SER A 236 22.37 -3.24 6.20
CA SER A 236 22.31 -4.44 5.36
C SER A 236 21.11 -5.30 5.79
N CYS A 237 20.36 -5.81 4.83
CA CYS A 237 19.22 -6.69 5.06
C CYS A 237 19.07 -7.65 3.89
N ASP A 238 18.59 -8.86 4.17
CA ASP A 238 18.30 -9.91 3.18
C ASP A 238 16.99 -9.68 2.40
N TRP A 239 16.31 -8.55 2.61
CA TRP A 239 15.11 -8.16 1.88
C TRP A 239 15.44 -7.60 0.49
N THR A 240 14.79 -8.11 -0.56
CA THR A 240 15.12 -7.79 -1.97
C THR A 240 14.40 -6.57 -2.55
N SER A 241 13.45 -5.97 -1.81
CA SER A 241 12.63 -4.85 -2.29
C SER A 241 12.52 -3.73 -1.25
N PRO A 242 13.64 -3.06 -0.91
CA PRO A 242 13.62 -1.95 0.04
C PRO A 242 12.93 -0.71 -0.57
N GLY A 243 12.13 -0.02 0.21
CA GLY A 243 11.58 1.30 -0.11
C GLY A 243 12.32 2.39 0.63
N PHE A 244 12.90 3.34 -0.10
CA PHE A 244 13.60 4.48 0.49
C PHE A 244 12.79 5.78 0.43
N THR A 245 11.58 5.74 -0.14
CA THR A 245 10.67 6.88 -0.21
C THR A 245 9.91 7.07 1.10
N GLY A 246 9.54 8.32 1.41
CA GLY A 246 8.85 8.65 2.66
C GLY A 246 9.77 9.05 3.81
N PHE A 247 11.08 9.03 3.59
CA PHE A 247 12.11 9.54 4.51
C PHE A 247 12.61 10.91 4.07
N SER A 248 13.25 11.65 4.99
CA SER A 248 13.76 13.00 4.70
C SER A 248 14.94 12.98 3.72
N TYR A 249 15.75 11.92 3.78
CA TYR A 249 16.90 11.73 2.88
C TYR A 249 16.90 10.33 2.30
N LEU A 250 17.19 10.27 1.01
CA LEU A 250 17.51 9.02 0.30
C LEU A 250 18.93 8.56 0.66
N PRO A 251 19.26 7.27 0.50
CA PRO A 251 20.64 6.81 0.70
C PRO A 251 21.57 7.41 -0.36
N ASP A 252 22.78 7.80 0.07
CA ASP A 252 23.83 8.29 -0.84
C ASP A 252 24.34 7.18 -1.76
N LYS A 253 24.39 5.95 -1.21
CA LYS A 253 24.73 4.74 -1.97
C LYS A 253 23.81 3.61 -1.55
N HIS A 254 23.34 2.84 -2.50
CA HIS A 254 22.62 1.60 -2.25
C HIS A 254 22.95 0.57 -3.34
N ASP A 255 22.90 -0.68 -2.94
CA ASP A 255 23.02 -1.83 -3.82
C ASP A 255 21.92 -2.82 -3.49
N ILE A 256 21.14 -3.21 -4.48
CA ILE A 256 20.00 -4.13 -4.35
C ILE A 256 20.31 -5.35 -5.20
N THR A 257 20.33 -6.51 -4.57
CA THR A 257 20.61 -7.81 -5.19
C THR A 257 19.45 -8.78 -5.02
N ASP A 258 19.53 -9.94 -5.66
CA ASP A 258 18.53 -11.02 -5.49
C ASP A 258 18.54 -11.64 -4.08
N THR A 259 19.57 -11.34 -3.28
CA THR A 259 19.74 -11.89 -1.92
C THR A 259 19.56 -10.86 -0.81
N GLY A 260 19.30 -9.59 -1.16
CA GLY A 260 19.13 -8.53 -0.18
C GLY A 260 19.66 -7.19 -0.67
N PHE A 261 19.82 -6.23 0.26
CA PHE A 261 20.32 -4.91 -0.06
C PHE A 261 21.32 -4.39 0.98
N THR A 262 22.13 -3.42 0.54
CA THR A 262 22.90 -2.53 1.40
C THR A 262 22.56 -1.07 1.08
N ALA A 263 22.54 -0.22 2.11
CA ALA A 263 22.26 1.21 1.95
C ALA A 263 23.10 2.03 2.92
N GLN A 264 23.58 3.18 2.44
CA GLN A 264 24.47 4.07 3.19
C GLN A 264 23.96 5.50 3.15
N TRP A 265 23.94 6.15 4.29
CA TRP A 265 23.65 7.58 4.46
C TRP A 265 24.84 8.25 5.15
N ASN A 266 25.21 9.42 4.65
CA ASN A 266 26.22 10.29 5.25
C ASN A 266 25.67 11.71 5.26
N ILE A 267 25.08 12.10 6.38
CA ILE A 267 24.42 13.39 6.56
C ILE A 267 25.39 14.31 7.32
N PRO A 268 26.05 15.26 6.66
CA PRO A 268 26.83 16.26 7.32
C PRO A 268 25.90 17.33 7.89
N PHE A 269 26.06 17.67 9.17
CA PHE A 269 25.30 18.72 9.86
C PHE A 269 23.78 18.64 9.66
N GLY A 270 23.09 18.02 10.61
CA GLY A 270 21.64 18.13 10.72
C GLY A 270 21.24 19.58 10.98
N SER A 271 20.91 20.30 9.94
CA SER A 271 20.79 21.76 9.94
C SER A 271 19.36 22.27 10.12
N ASP A 272 18.37 21.38 10.25
CA ASP A 272 16.96 21.79 10.40
C ASP A 272 16.40 21.35 11.74
N THR A 273 15.64 22.24 12.37
CA THR A 273 14.94 22.01 13.65
C THR A 273 13.76 21.02 13.54
N ARG A 274 13.43 20.58 12.33
CA ARG A 274 12.40 19.57 12.08
C ARG A 274 12.97 18.17 12.23
N ALA A 275 12.18 17.26 12.79
CA ALA A 275 12.53 15.84 12.89
C ALA A 275 12.79 15.25 11.50
N GLN A 276 14.07 15.04 11.16
CA GLN A 276 14.50 14.46 9.88
C GLN A 276 14.74 12.98 10.07
N THR A 277 14.32 12.17 9.12
CA THR A 277 14.37 10.72 9.19
C THR A 277 15.15 10.12 8.02
N ILE A 278 15.88 9.04 8.33
CA ILE A 278 16.51 8.14 7.37
C ILE A 278 16.14 6.70 7.69
N GLY A 279 16.14 5.85 6.69
CA GLY A 279 15.78 4.44 6.88
C GLY A 279 15.23 3.82 5.62
N PHE A 280 14.52 2.71 5.80
CA PHE A 280 13.86 1.99 4.72
C PHE A 280 12.57 1.35 5.18
N SER A 281 11.70 1.03 4.23
CA SER A 281 10.48 0.25 4.43
C SER A 281 10.56 -1.07 3.65
N PHE A 282 9.89 -2.09 4.17
CA PHE A 282 9.70 -3.36 3.48
C PHE A 282 8.56 -3.20 2.48
N ILE A 283 8.90 -2.91 1.21
CA ILE A 283 7.88 -2.87 0.15
C ILE A 283 7.56 -4.30 -0.26
N GLU A 284 6.28 -4.65 -0.20
CA GLU A 284 5.78 -5.83 -0.88
C GLU A 284 5.53 -5.45 -2.35
N PRO A 285 6.29 -6.04 -3.31
CA PRO A 285 6.08 -5.73 -4.71
C PRO A 285 4.65 -6.08 -5.12
N VAL A 286 3.89 -5.08 -5.49
CA VAL A 286 2.52 -5.15 -6.01
C VAL A 286 1.54 -5.92 -5.12
N ASN A 287 0.89 -5.21 -4.21
CA ASN A 287 -0.17 -5.74 -3.36
C ASN A 287 -1.25 -6.43 -4.21
N LEU A 288 -1.56 -7.70 -3.89
CA LEU A 288 -2.61 -8.51 -4.53
C LEU A 288 -3.93 -7.73 -4.67
N TYR A 289 -4.35 -7.07 -3.62
CA TYR A 289 -5.62 -6.31 -3.58
C TYR A 289 -5.62 -5.12 -4.54
N GLN A 290 -4.49 -4.46 -4.77
CA GLN A 290 -4.39 -3.40 -5.78
C GLN A 290 -4.61 -3.93 -7.19
N LYS A 291 -4.01 -5.10 -7.52
CA LYS A 291 -4.27 -5.78 -8.82
C LYS A 291 -5.74 -6.14 -8.98
N LEU A 292 -6.37 -6.68 -7.93
CA LEU A 292 -7.77 -7.05 -7.94
C LEU A 292 -8.71 -5.84 -8.09
N HIS A 293 -8.42 -4.73 -7.40
CA HIS A 293 -9.15 -3.47 -7.57
C HIS A 293 -9.03 -2.92 -9.00
N ARG A 294 -7.84 -2.98 -9.58
CA ARG A 294 -7.62 -2.60 -10.99
C ARG A 294 -8.40 -3.52 -11.93
N ALA A 295 -8.37 -4.85 -11.70
CA ALA A 295 -9.13 -5.81 -12.50
C ALA A 295 -10.62 -5.49 -12.47
N THR A 296 -11.22 -5.32 -11.30
CA THR A 296 -12.64 -5.03 -11.14
C THR A 296 -13.04 -3.66 -11.67
N LYS A 297 -12.11 -2.69 -11.73
CA LYS A 297 -12.36 -1.38 -12.36
C LYS A 297 -12.68 -1.53 -13.85
N TYR A 298 -12.02 -2.45 -14.55
CA TYR A 298 -12.29 -2.76 -15.97
C TYR A 298 -13.40 -3.78 -16.17
N GLY A 299 -14.03 -4.27 -15.10
CA GLY A 299 -15.06 -5.31 -15.15
C GLY A 299 -16.28 -4.96 -16.01
N PHE A 300 -16.61 -3.68 -16.18
CA PHE A 300 -17.69 -3.25 -17.07
C PHE A 300 -17.45 -3.65 -18.54
N LEU A 301 -16.19 -3.70 -18.99
CA LEU A 301 -15.86 -4.14 -20.35
C LEU A 301 -16.20 -5.62 -20.58
N PHE A 302 -16.07 -6.44 -19.53
CA PHE A 302 -16.42 -7.87 -19.55
C PHE A 302 -17.93 -8.14 -19.59
N ILE A 303 -18.74 -7.11 -19.39
CA ILE A 303 -20.19 -7.17 -19.58
C ILE A 303 -20.54 -6.61 -20.97
N ILE A 304 -20.02 -5.43 -21.31
CA ILE A 304 -20.40 -4.70 -22.52
C ILE A 304 -19.89 -5.41 -23.78
N VAL A 305 -18.60 -5.81 -23.83
CA VAL A 305 -17.99 -6.37 -25.05
C VAL A 305 -18.65 -7.70 -25.45
N PRO A 306 -18.81 -8.70 -24.54
CA PRO A 306 -19.54 -9.92 -24.89
C PRO A 306 -20.98 -9.65 -25.34
N PHE A 307 -21.69 -8.71 -24.71
CA PHE A 307 -23.07 -8.37 -25.11
C PHE A 307 -23.12 -7.76 -26.50
N LEU A 308 -22.16 -6.92 -26.85
CA LEU A 308 -22.03 -6.39 -28.21
C LEU A 308 -21.79 -7.49 -29.23
N VAL A 309 -20.90 -8.45 -28.93
CA VAL A 309 -20.62 -9.59 -29.82
C VAL A 309 -21.89 -10.47 -29.99
N LEU A 310 -22.61 -10.78 -28.91
CA LEU A 310 -23.86 -11.52 -28.97
C LEU A 310 -24.90 -10.78 -29.80
N PHE A 311 -24.99 -9.46 -29.65
CA PHE A 311 -25.89 -8.64 -30.46
C PHE A 311 -25.51 -8.64 -31.96
N LEU A 312 -24.20 -8.57 -32.26
CA LEU A 312 -23.71 -8.72 -33.64
C LEU A 312 -24.01 -10.09 -34.24
N PHE A 313 -23.95 -11.18 -33.42
CA PHE A 313 -24.37 -12.50 -33.89
C PHE A 313 -25.83 -12.54 -34.30
N GLU A 314 -26.71 -11.85 -33.56
CA GLU A 314 -28.11 -11.77 -33.95
C GLU A 314 -28.30 -11.09 -35.30
N ILE A 315 -27.52 -10.06 -35.58
CA ILE A 315 -27.61 -9.29 -36.82
C ILE A 315 -26.98 -10.06 -37.97
N PHE A 316 -25.73 -10.52 -37.83
CA PHE A 316 -24.99 -11.09 -38.96
C PHE A 316 -25.28 -12.57 -39.18
N ALA A 317 -25.41 -13.35 -38.11
CA ALA A 317 -25.72 -14.77 -38.22
C ALA A 317 -27.22 -15.07 -38.31
N LYS A 318 -28.07 -13.99 -38.23
CA LYS A 318 -29.54 -14.08 -38.27
C LYS A 318 -30.11 -15.09 -37.27
N ILE A 319 -29.57 -15.14 -36.09
CA ILE A 319 -30.06 -15.94 -34.96
C ILE A 319 -30.87 -15.07 -34.01
N THR A 320 -31.73 -15.68 -33.22
CA THR A 320 -32.48 -14.99 -32.16
C THR A 320 -32.05 -15.56 -30.82
N LEU A 321 -31.42 -14.73 -29.97
CA LEU A 321 -31.05 -15.10 -28.63
C LEU A 321 -32.09 -14.58 -27.62
N HIS A 322 -32.51 -15.43 -26.69
CA HIS A 322 -33.37 -14.98 -25.59
C HIS A 322 -32.58 -14.15 -24.59
N PRO A 323 -33.13 -13.10 -23.94
CA PRO A 323 -32.43 -12.29 -22.92
C PRO A 323 -31.74 -13.09 -21.83
N VAL A 324 -32.24 -14.28 -21.48
CA VAL A 324 -31.60 -15.18 -20.49
C VAL A 324 -30.19 -15.60 -20.91
N HIS A 325 -29.89 -15.73 -22.20
CA HIS A 325 -28.56 -16.09 -22.68
C HIS A 325 -27.55 -14.94 -22.43
N TYR A 326 -27.99 -13.69 -22.53
CA TYR A 326 -27.23 -12.52 -22.16
C TYR A 326 -26.96 -12.51 -20.64
N LEU A 327 -28.01 -12.76 -19.82
CA LEU A 327 -27.88 -12.80 -18.37
C LEU A 327 -26.87 -13.86 -17.92
N LEU A 328 -27.00 -15.09 -18.41
CA LEU A 328 -26.10 -16.19 -18.01
C LEU A 328 -24.65 -15.95 -18.47
N SER A 329 -24.47 -15.46 -19.70
CA SER A 329 -23.13 -15.12 -20.21
C SER A 329 -22.50 -13.98 -19.40
N GLY A 330 -23.29 -12.94 -19.11
CA GLY A 330 -22.79 -11.83 -18.29
C GLY A 330 -22.54 -12.21 -16.83
N ALA A 331 -23.38 -13.07 -16.25
CA ALA A 331 -23.17 -13.60 -14.90
C ALA A 331 -21.85 -14.38 -14.81
N ALA A 332 -21.53 -15.22 -15.80
CA ALA A 332 -20.25 -15.93 -15.85
C ALA A 332 -19.06 -14.96 -15.91
N CYS A 333 -19.19 -13.86 -16.68
CA CYS A 333 -18.17 -12.82 -16.77
C CYS A 333 -17.99 -12.06 -15.43
N VAL A 334 -19.06 -11.81 -14.69
CA VAL A 334 -18.99 -11.16 -13.37
C VAL A 334 -18.40 -12.12 -12.34
N LEU A 335 -18.82 -13.39 -12.35
CA LEU A 335 -18.29 -14.43 -11.45
C LEU A 335 -16.80 -14.71 -11.66
N PHE A 336 -16.23 -14.40 -12.83
CA PHE A 336 -14.78 -14.44 -13.05
C PHE A 336 -14.04 -13.61 -11.98
N PHE A 337 -14.52 -12.41 -11.65
CA PHE A 337 -13.85 -11.55 -10.66
C PHE A 337 -13.92 -12.12 -9.24
N LEU A 338 -15.03 -12.78 -8.89
CA LEU A 338 -15.14 -13.49 -7.62
C LEU A 338 -14.21 -14.72 -7.58
N LEU A 339 -14.14 -15.48 -8.66
CA LEU A 339 -13.25 -16.62 -8.79
C LEU A 339 -11.78 -16.19 -8.73
N LEU A 340 -11.44 -15.08 -9.40
CA LEU A 340 -10.10 -14.49 -9.37
C LEU A 340 -9.71 -14.09 -7.95
N LEU A 341 -10.60 -13.44 -7.19
CA LEU A 341 -10.38 -13.10 -5.79
C LEU A 341 -10.09 -14.37 -4.97
N ALA A 342 -10.99 -15.36 -5.03
CA ALA A 342 -10.88 -16.58 -4.25
C ALA A 342 -9.61 -17.39 -4.58
N LEU A 343 -9.25 -17.54 -5.84
CA LEU A 343 -8.05 -18.25 -6.26
C LEU A 343 -6.77 -17.51 -5.85
N SER A 344 -6.73 -16.19 -6.02
CA SER A 344 -5.54 -15.39 -5.75
C SER A 344 -5.18 -15.28 -4.25
N GLU A 345 -6.09 -15.65 -3.34
CA GLU A 345 -5.79 -15.79 -1.91
C GLU A 345 -5.00 -17.08 -1.59
N HIS A 346 -5.03 -18.09 -2.47
CA HIS A 346 -4.44 -19.40 -2.21
C HIS A 346 -3.29 -19.78 -3.15
N ILE A 347 -3.28 -19.20 -4.38
CA ILE A 347 -2.25 -19.47 -5.39
C ILE A 347 -1.73 -18.15 -5.97
N PRO A 348 -0.54 -18.15 -6.60
CA PRO A 348 0.00 -16.95 -7.24
C PRO A 348 -1.01 -16.29 -8.18
N PHE A 349 -1.10 -14.96 -8.15
CA PHE A 349 -2.08 -14.18 -8.91
C PHE A 349 -2.12 -14.55 -10.41
N ASP A 350 -0.97 -14.75 -11.05
CA ASP A 350 -0.88 -15.07 -12.49
C ASP A 350 -1.55 -16.41 -12.80
N ALA A 351 -1.37 -17.41 -11.92
CA ALA A 351 -2.01 -18.73 -12.06
C ALA A 351 -3.53 -18.65 -11.82
N GLY A 352 -3.94 -17.96 -10.74
CA GLY A 352 -5.36 -17.72 -10.42
C GLY A 352 -6.09 -16.99 -11.53
N TYR A 353 -5.43 -15.98 -12.12
CA TYR A 353 -5.94 -15.23 -13.27
C TYR A 353 -6.16 -16.14 -14.49
N LEU A 354 -5.15 -16.92 -14.85
CA LEU A 354 -5.22 -17.80 -16.02
C LEU A 354 -6.32 -18.85 -15.88
N ILE A 355 -6.41 -19.50 -14.72
CA ILE A 355 -7.46 -20.49 -14.43
C ILE A 355 -8.84 -19.83 -14.53
N GLY A 356 -9.03 -18.68 -13.89
CA GLY A 356 -10.30 -17.95 -13.94
C GLY A 356 -10.69 -17.51 -15.35
N ALA A 357 -9.74 -16.98 -16.13
CA ALA A 357 -9.95 -16.53 -17.49
C ALA A 357 -10.33 -17.68 -18.44
N ILE A 358 -9.61 -18.80 -18.37
CA ILE A 358 -9.91 -20.00 -19.15
C ILE A 358 -11.30 -20.55 -18.78
N THR A 359 -11.57 -20.69 -17.47
CA THR A 359 -12.84 -21.24 -16.99
C THR A 359 -14.03 -20.38 -17.47
N ALA A 360 -13.99 -19.06 -17.22
CA ALA A 360 -15.08 -18.18 -17.62
C ALA A 360 -15.23 -18.07 -19.14
N GLY A 361 -14.12 -17.87 -19.87
CA GLY A 361 -14.11 -17.72 -21.31
C GLY A 361 -14.60 -18.96 -22.05
N LEU A 362 -14.11 -20.14 -21.67
CA LEU A 362 -14.55 -21.40 -22.28
C LEU A 362 -15.99 -21.74 -21.94
N THR A 363 -16.43 -21.54 -20.68
CA THR A 363 -17.82 -21.79 -20.27
C THR A 363 -18.79 -21.00 -21.12
N VAL A 364 -18.58 -19.69 -21.30
CA VAL A 364 -19.46 -18.86 -22.14
C VAL A 364 -19.38 -19.26 -23.61
N SER A 365 -18.19 -19.53 -24.14
CA SER A 365 -17.98 -19.90 -25.52
C SER A 365 -18.67 -21.23 -25.89
N LEU A 366 -18.51 -22.26 -25.04
CA LEU A 366 -19.16 -23.56 -25.21
C LEU A 366 -20.68 -23.43 -25.06
N TYR A 367 -21.15 -22.64 -24.11
CA TYR A 367 -22.55 -22.37 -23.92
C TYR A 367 -23.19 -21.74 -25.18
N ILE A 368 -22.57 -20.72 -25.76
CA ILE A 368 -23.04 -20.06 -26.97
C ILE A 368 -22.96 -21.00 -28.18
N SER A 369 -21.91 -21.82 -28.29
CA SER A 369 -21.83 -22.87 -29.32
C SER A 369 -23.01 -23.83 -29.27
N SER A 370 -23.34 -24.30 -28.06
CA SER A 370 -24.44 -25.24 -27.81
C SER A 370 -25.82 -24.62 -28.13
N VAL A 371 -26.07 -23.41 -27.63
CA VAL A 371 -27.35 -22.69 -27.85
C VAL A 371 -27.56 -22.36 -29.31
N THR A 372 -26.53 -21.93 -30.03
CA THR A 372 -26.63 -21.55 -31.44
C THR A 372 -26.51 -22.71 -32.38
N LYS A 373 -26.05 -23.88 -31.88
CA LYS A 373 -25.68 -25.07 -32.68
C LYS A 373 -24.66 -24.76 -33.78
N ARG A 374 -23.80 -23.76 -33.57
CA ARG A 374 -22.80 -23.29 -34.53
C ARG A 374 -21.43 -23.12 -33.82
N PHE A 375 -20.56 -24.07 -34.01
CA PHE A 375 -19.19 -24.04 -33.41
C PHE A 375 -18.39 -22.81 -33.82
N GLY A 376 -18.57 -22.28 -35.03
CA GLY A 376 -17.89 -21.08 -35.50
C GLY A 376 -18.19 -19.83 -34.66
N LEU A 377 -19.43 -19.67 -34.15
CA LEU A 377 -19.79 -18.56 -33.29
C LEU A 377 -19.14 -18.68 -31.91
N GLY A 378 -19.07 -19.91 -31.39
CA GLY A 378 -18.32 -20.17 -30.16
C GLY A 378 -16.81 -19.89 -30.30
N GLY A 379 -16.22 -20.25 -31.46
CA GLY A 379 -14.83 -19.93 -31.78
C GLY A 379 -14.56 -18.42 -31.80
N ILE A 380 -15.49 -17.62 -32.38
CA ILE A 380 -15.38 -16.16 -32.34
C ILE A 380 -15.47 -15.64 -30.89
N MET A 381 -16.37 -16.20 -30.06
CA MET A 381 -16.44 -15.84 -28.63
C MET A 381 -15.16 -16.18 -27.90
N THR A 382 -14.56 -17.37 -28.13
CA THR A 382 -13.28 -17.75 -27.55
C THR A 382 -12.17 -16.77 -27.93
N GLY A 383 -12.08 -16.41 -29.22
CA GLY A 383 -11.10 -15.42 -29.69
C GLY A 383 -11.28 -14.05 -29.05
N MET A 384 -12.53 -13.59 -28.95
CA MET A 384 -12.87 -12.33 -28.28
C MET A 384 -12.45 -12.36 -26.80
N PHE A 385 -12.78 -13.44 -26.06
CA PHE A 385 -12.36 -13.58 -24.66
C PHE A 385 -10.84 -13.67 -24.51
N ALA A 386 -10.15 -14.37 -25.40
CA ALA A 386 -8.68 -14.44 -25.40
C ALA A 386 -8.07 -13.04 -25.51
N VAL A 387 -8.56 -12.21 -26.44
CA VAL A 387 -8.10 -10.81 -26.59
C VAL A 387 -8.46 -9.98 -25.36
N LEU A 388 -9.66 -10.11 -24.82
CA LEU A 388 -10.13 -9.32 -23.67
C LEU A 388 -9.34 -9.67 -22.39
N TYR A 389 -9.12 -10.94 -22.12
CA TYR A 389 -8.33 -11.39 -20.97
C TYR A 389 -6.83 -11.09 -21.14
N ALA A 390 -6.26 -11.26 -22.34
CA ALA A 390 -4.88 -10.87 -22.60
C ALA A 390 -4.67 -9.36 -22.38
N TYR A 391 -5.57 -8.54 -22.88
CA TYR A 391 -5.55 -7.09 -22.65
C TYR A 391 -5.58 -6.75 -21.15
N LEU A 392 -6.51 -7.35 -20.39
CA LEU A 392 -6.61 -7.10 -18.95
C LEU A 392 -5.34 -7.51 -18.23
N PHE A 393 -4.76 -8.68 -18.56
CA PHE A 393 -3.53 -9.16 -17.95
C PHE A 393 -2.35 -8.20 -18.17
N VAL A 394 -2.16 -7.73 -19.41
CA VAL A 394 -1.13 -6.74 -19.72
C VAL A 394 -1.37 -5.43 -18.96
N SER A 395 -2.62 -4.96 -18.93
CA SER A 395 -2.98 -3.73 -18.20
C SER A 395 -2.74 -3.84 -16.69
N LEU A 396 -2.89 -5.03 -16.10
CA LEU A 396 -2.65 -5.27 -14.67
C LEU A 396 -1.15 -5.31 -14.32
N LYS A 397 -0.30 -5.75 -15.27
CA LYS A 397 1.16 -5.77 -15.10
C LYS A 397 1.82 -4.40 -15.34
N SER A 398 1.16 -3.52 -16.08
CA SER A 398 1.70 -2.21 -16.46
C SER A 398 1.15 -1.13 -15.54
N GLU A 399 1.91 -0.77 -14.50
CA GLU A 399 1.44 0.21 -13.49
C GLU A 399 1.27 1.61 -14.06
N ASP A 400 2.28 2.10 -14.77
CA ASP A 400 2.34 3.47 -15.27
C ASP A 400 1.47 3.72 -16.49
N TYR A 401 1.24 2.69 -17.32
CA TYR A 401 0.55 2.80 -18.60
C TYR A 401 -0.90 2.29 -18.58
N ALA A 402 -1.42 1.89 -17.42
CA ALA A 402 -2.76 1.29 -17.31
C ALA A 402 -3.89 2.19 -17.89
N LEU A 403 -3.81 3.51 -17.67
CA LEU A 403 -4.76 4.47 -18.23
C LEU A 403 -4.66 4.56 -19.75
N LEU A 404 -3.44 4.59 -20.28
CA LEU A 404 -3.18 4.64 -21.71
C LEU A 404 -3.72 3.39 -22.41
N PHE A 405 -3.40 2.21 -21.91
CA PHE A 405 -3.95 0.94 -22.43
C PHE A 405 -5.47 0.91 -22.36
N GLY A 406 -6.06 1.38 -21.26
CA GLY A 406 -7.52 1.47 -21.09
C GLY A 406 -8.18 2.34 -22.16
N ALA A 407 -7.65 3.52 -22.40
CA ALA A 407 -8.16 4.46 -23.40
C ALA A 407 -8.04 3.90 -24.83
N PHE A 408 -6.87 3.35 -25.18
CA PHE A 408 -6.66 2.74 -26.50
C PHE A 408 -7.57 1.54 -26.74
N PHE A 409 -7.73 0.68 -25.75
CA PHE A 409 -8.62 -0.48 -25.88
C PHE A 409 -10.08 -0.07 -26.06
N ALA A 410 -10.57 0.86 -25.24
CA ALA A 410 -11.94 1.38 -25.37
C ALA A 410 -12.17 2.01 -26.74
N PHE A 411 -11.20 2.81 -27.23
CA PHE A 411 -11.26 3.41 -28.55
C PHE A 411 -11.26 2.33 -29.65
N ALA A 412 -10.39 1.31 -29.53
CA ALA A 412 -10.32 0.21 -30.48
C ALA A 412 -11.65 -0.58 -30.57
N VAL A 413 -12.31 -0.83 -29.44
CA VAL A 413 -13.62 -1.47 -29.38
C VAL A 413 -14.67 -0.62 -30.11
N VAL A 414 -14.72 0.68 -29.85
CA VAL A 414 -15.65 1.59 -30.53
C VAL A 414 -15.36 1.65 -32.03
N ALA A 415 -14.11 1.79 -32.43
CA ALA A 415 -13.69 1.81 -33.82
C ALA A 415 -14.07 0.50 -34.55
N ALA A 416 -13.82 -0.66 -33.92
CA ALA A 416 -14.20 -1.96 -34.45
C ALA A 416 -15.74 -2.05 -34.65
N LEU A 417 -16.49 -1.59 -33.67
CA LEU A 417 -17.96 -1.53 -33.79
C LEU A 417 -18.41 -0.64 -34.93
N MET A 418 -17.88 0.56 -35.07
CA MET A 418 -18.18 1.48 -36.16
C MET A 418 -17.89 0.81 -37.53
N PHE A 419 -16.72 0.16 -37.64
CA PHE A 419 -16.30 -0.50 -38.86
C PHE A 419 -17.20 -1.71 -39.21
N LEU A 420 -17.50 -2.55 -38.21
CA LEU A 420 -18.38 -3.72 -38.41
C LEU A 420 -19.79 -3.32 -38.73
N THR A 421 -20.32 -2.26 -38.11
CA THR A 421 -21.73 -1.86 -38.30
C THR A 421 -21.95 -0.89 -39.44
N ARG A 422 -20.91 -0.38 -40.12
CA ARG A 422 -21.00 0.62 -41.18
C ARG A 422 -21.90 0.23 -42.36
N LYS A 423 -22.05 -1.07 -42.63
CA LYS A 423 -22.87 -1.61 -43.72
C LYS A 423 -24.26 -2.04 -43.28
N ILE A 424 -24.62 -1.83 -42.01
CA ILE A 424 -25.93 -2.24 -41.48
C ILE A 424 -26.93 -1.12 -41.78
N ASP A 425 -28.00 -1.47 -42.54
CA ASP A 425 -29.13 -0.60 -42.67
C ASP A 425 -30.04 -0.71 -41.43
N TRP A 426 -29.83 0.22 -40.50
CA TRP A 426 -30.52 0.27 -39.21
C TRP A 426 -32.04 0.50 -39.36
N TYR A 427 -32.49 1.08 -40.48
CA TYR A 427 -33.90 1.35 -40.77
C TYR A 427 -34.60 0.16 -41.40
N ASN A 428 -33.88 -0.71 -42.14
CA ASN A 428 -34.44 -1.80 -42.94
C ASN A 428 -34.01 -3.20 -42.47
N LEU A 429 -33.66 -3.38 -41.19
CA LEU A 429 -33.19 -4.65 -40.64
C LEU A 429 -34.08 -5.88 -40.89
N LYS A 430 -35.30 -5.71 -41.48
CA LYS A 430 -36.27 -6.80 -41.72
C LYS A 430 -36.99 -6.77 -43.07
N LYS A 431 -36.47 -6.11 -44.10
CA LYS A 431 -37.13 -6.14 -45.42
C LYS A 431 -36.89 -7.40 -46.28
N LYS A 432 -36.12 -8.40 -45.80
CA LYS A 432 -35.87 -9.65 -46.53
C LYS A 432 -36.44 -10.88 -45.82
N LYS A 433 -37.76 -11.05 -45.82
CA LYS A 433 -38.44 -12.33 -45.67
C LYS A 433 -39.86 -12.19 -46.21
N VAL A 434 -40.01 -12.08 -47.50
CA VAL A 434 -41.17 -12.61 -48.31
C VAL A 434 -40.57 -12.94 -49.68
N GLU A 435 -40.02 -14.10 -49.80
CA GLU A 435 -39.97 -14.94 -50.98
C GLU A 435 -40.05 -16.39 -50.52
#